data_6a9b419a2b2c86f85800ce01b8de7099
#
_entry.id   6a9b419a2b2c86f85800ce01b8de7099
#
_cell.length_a   1.000
_cell.length_b   1.000
_cell.length_c   1.000
_cell.angle_alpha   90.00
_cell.angle_beta   90.00
_cell.angle_gamma   90.00
#
_symmetry.space_group_name_H-M   'P 1'
#
loop_
_entity.id
_entity.type
_entity.pdbx_description
1 polymer ?
#
loop_
_entity_poly.entity_id
_entity_poly.type
_entity_poly.pdbx_seq_one_letter_code
_entity_poly.pdbx_strand_id
1 'polypeptide(L)'
;MLNVFDSYSRESQDLLYSMKESGFDHPTVVLEPNGFLPDGVESPFIYFLGQAKGEKRGRYFNEVPVPDFWEVSGDNSSGKVTYYGQEKARIVYHAASYKRIVERLEWLDDKGQVVMVEHYDQYGRKIAVTTCGDQGQYLVTTYFEGDIERLTENHQTGDLILTLDHQPMRIFKNRLDYFVFYLEYRGFDLDGLVYNTLATSFSISLQLGNKGIKGRDVLVWQEPLHDSLPGNMQLILKSPEIRTKKILIPQNATYHRALQLTSQDQHSYFGPLGYLYDFKVKDDIRKDAFVLTNSDQIEALTYLVENLPNVTFRVAALTEMSASLLSMVRYPNVVLYQNISQERIKELLKVSSIYLDINHYAEVQGIVRKAFEHQQVILAFSHTLHDRHFLAQANIFDQGKEADMVARIQEIYQSVDNYREAVAQQIAQSSSVEPAVFKARLQEGIGGHSE
;
A
#
# COMPACT_ATOMS: atom_id res chain seq x y z
N MET A 1 -11.52 20.37 -7.58
CA MET A 1 -11.50 19.09 -6.79
C MET A 1 -10.12 18.82 -6.25
N LEU A 2 -10.02 18.27 -5.05
CA LEU A 2 -8.76 17.94 -4.37
C LEU A 2 -8.85 16.52 -3.78
N ASN A 3 -7.84 15.67 -4.01
CA ASN A 3 -7.75 14.40 -3.32
C ASN A 3 -7.06 14.60 -1.95
N VAL A 4 -7.67 14.10 -0.88
CA VAL A 4 -7.12 14.20 0.48
C VAL A 4 -7.12 12.80 1.10
N PHE A 5 -5.95 12.22 1.25
CA PHE A 5 -5.77 10.88 1.81
C PHE A 5 -5.07 10.95 3.17
N ASP A 6 -5.52 10.18 4.14
CA ASP A 6 -4.89 10.17 5.46
C ASP A 6 -3.45 9.61 5.38
N SER A 7 -3.24 8.55 4.59
CA SER A 7 -1.94 7.93 4.34
C SER A 7 -1.76 7.55 2.88
N TYR A 8 -0.52 7.32 2.46
CA TYR A 8 -0.19 6.81 1.13
C TYR A 8 -0.13 5.28 1.14
N SER A 9 -1.21 4.66 1.63
CA SER A 9 -1.38 3.21 1.68
C SER A 9 -1.53 2.62 0.28
N ARG A 10 -1.54 1.28 0.17
CA ARG A 10 -1.78 0.57 -1.09
C ARG A 10 -3.14 0.94 -1.70
N GLU A 11 -4.17 1.03 -0.87
CA GLU A 11 -5.52 1.41 -1.30
C GLU A 11 -5.55 2.84 -1.85
N SER A 12 -4.84 3.78 -1.21
CA SER A 12 -4.68 5.15 -1.69
C SER A 12 -3.93 5.20 -3.04
N GLN A 13 -2.89 4.36 -3.20
CA GLN A 13 -2.14 4.24 -4.45
C GLN A 13 -3.03 3.69 -5.57
N ASP A 14 -3.82 2.65 -5.30
CA ASP A 14 -4.72 2.03 -6.28
C ASP A 14 -5.82 3.00 -6.72
N LEU A 15 -6.38 3.75 -5.78
CA LEU A 15 -7.36 4.78 -6.08
C LEU A 15 -6.74 5.88 -6.95
N LEU A 16 -5.58 6.42 -6.54
CA LEU A 16 -4.89 7.47 -7.29
C LEU A 16 -4.49 7.02 -8.70
N TYR A 17 -3.98 5.79 -8.84
CA TYR A 17 -3.68 5.17 -10.12
C TYR A 17 -4.94 5.11 -11.01
N SER A 18 -6.03 4.57 -10.46
CA SER A 18 -7.31 4.44 -11.19
C SER A 18 -7.87 5.80 -11.62
N MET A 19 -7.74 6.83 -10.79
CA MET A 19 -8.12 8.21 -11.14
C MET A 19 -7.28 8.75 -12.28
N LYS A 20 -5.96 8.66 -12.20
CA LYS A 20 -5.05 9.16 -13.23
C LYS A 20 -5.24 8.48 -14.58
N GLU A 21 -5.32 7.14 -14.60
CA GLU A 21 -5.56 6.35 -15.82
C GLU A 21 -6.95 6.64 -16.45
N SER A 22 -7.89 7.13 -15.65
CA SER A 22 -9.22 7.55 -16.14
C SER A 22 -9.28 9.04 -16.53
N GLY A 23 -8.16 9.75 -16.45
CA GLY A 23 -8.04 11.16 -16.84
C GLY A 23 -8.44 12.17 -15.77
N PHE A 24 -8.43 11.78 -14.48
CA PHE A 24 -8.59 12.70 -13.35
C PHE A 24 -7.22 13.05 -12.77
N ASP A 25 -6.70 14.20 -13.12
CA ASP A 25 -5.41 14.70 -12.60
C ASP A 25 -5.65 15.79 -11.55
N HIS A 26 -6.32 15.41 -10.48
CA HIS A 26 -6.57 16.31 -9.35
C HIS A 26 -5.30 16.42 -8.47
N PRO A 27 -5.02 17.60 -7.90
CA PRO A 27 -4.01 17.72 -6.86
C PRO A 27 -4.28 16.69 -5.74
N THR A 28 -3.21 16.11 -5.19
CA THR A 28 -3.33 15.06 -4.17
C THR A 28 -2.49 15.42 -2.95
N VAL A 29 -3.13 15.42 -1.79
CA VAL A 29 -2.52 15.68 -0.49
C VAL A 29 -2.62 14.43 0.38
N VAL A 30 -1.50 14.01 0.96
CA VAL A 30 -1.39 12.94 1.95
C VAL A 30 -1.08 13.57 3.32
N LEU A 31 -1.96 13.32 4.29
CA LEU A 31 -1.92 14.01 5.59
C LEU A 31 -0.82 13.50 6.51
N GLU A 32 -0.44 12.22 6.42
CA GLU A 32 0.69 11.69 7.19
C GLU A 32 2.03 12.24 6.68
N PRO A 33 3.00 12.46 7.60
CA PRO A 33 4.35 12.81 7.20
C PRO A 33 5.00 11.65 6.45
N ASN A 34 5.33 11.86 5.17
CA ASN A 34 5.94 10.85 4.32
C ASN A 34 6.96 11.50 3.37
N GLY A 35 8.24 11.19 3.57
CA GLY A 35 9.35 11.68 2.74
C GLY A 35 9.52 10.92 1.41
N PHE A 36 8.67 9.93 1.10
CA PHE A 36 8.79 9.06 -0.08
C PHE A 36 7.59 9.14 -1.02
N LEU A 37 6.86 10.24 -0.99
CA LEU A 37 5.73 10.44 -1.88
C LEU A 37 6.18 10.60 -3.34
N PRO A 38 5.39 10.10 -4.31
CA PRO A 38 5.68 10.29 -5.73
C PRO A 38 5.49 11.75 -6.15
N ASP A 39 5.99 12.09 -7.35
CA ASP A 39 5.79 13.41 -7.93
C ASP A 39 4.30 13.73 -8.09
N GLY A 40 3.94 14.98 -7.74
CA GLY A 40 2.57 15.46 -7.80
C GLY A 40 1.70 15.08 -6.60
N VAL A 41 2.26 14.39 -5.59
CA VAL A 41 1.60 14.14 -4.31
C VAL A 41 2.32 14.93 -3.22
N GLU A 42 1.58 15.76 -2.48
CA GLU A 42 2.13 16.63 -1.45
C GLU A 42 1.80 16.12 -0.04
N SER A 43 2.65 16.46 0.95
CA SER A 43 2.32 16.30 2.37
C SER A 43 2.46 17.66 3.08
N PRO A 44 1.49 18.03 3.94
CA PRO A 44 1.59 19.27 4.73
C PRO A 44 2.88 19.37 5.54
N PHE A 45 3.36 18.24 6.07
CA PHE A 45 4.57 18.19 6.88
C PHE A 45 5.85 18.40 6.06
N ILE A 46 5.87 17.96 4.81
CA ILE A 46 7.07 18.00 3.95
C ILE A 46 7.12 19.27 3.11
N TYR A 47 5.97 19.84 2.78
CA TYR A 47 5.86 21.03 1.91
C TYR A 47 6.72 22.20 2.39
N PHE A 48 6.72 22.50 3.69
CA PHE A 48 7.44 23.63 4.27
C PHE A 48 8.95 23.36 4.48
N LEU A 49 9.46 22.17 4.14
CA LEU A 49 10.88 21.83 4.27
C LEU A 49 11.71 22.20 3.03
N GLY A 50 11.13 22.98 2.13
CA GLY A 50 11.78 23.39 0.89
C GLY A 50 11.95 22.27 -0.12
N GLN A 51 12.27 22.66 -1.36
CA GLN A 51 12.50 21.70 -2.43
C GLN A 51 13.83 20.96 -2.23
N ALA A 52 13.78 19.64 -2.29
CA ALA A 52 14.98 18.83 -2.31
C ALA A 52 15.74 19.04 -3.62
N LYS A 53 17.05 19.12 -3.52
CA LYS A 53 17.97 19.17 -4.67
C LYS A 53 18.67 17.81 -4.79
N GLY A 54 18.87 17.33 -6.02
CA GLY A 54 19.59 16.10 -6.27
C GLY A 54 18.71 14.95 -6.76
N GLU A 55 19.28 13.76 -6.78
CA GLU A 55 18.62 12.54 -7.26
C GLU A 55 17.82 11.85 -6.15
N LYS A 56 16.71 11.22 -6.54
CA LYS A 56 15.86 10.40 -5.65
C LYS A 56 16.48 9.01 -5.40
N ARG A 57 17.70 8.96 -4.89
CA ARG A 57 18.36 7.68 -4.58
C ARG A 57 18.18 7.21 -3.13
N GLY A 58 17.64 8.10 -2.28
CA GLY A 58 17.54 7.86 -0.84
C GLY A 58 18.91 7.81 -0.14
N ARG A 59 18.91 7.52 1.15
CA ARG A 59 20.11 7.24 1.94
C ARG A 59 20.28 5.73 2.06
N TYR A 60 21.39 5.19 1.60
CA TYR A 60 21.67 3.77 1.77
C TYR A 60 22.08 3.47 3.23
N PHE A 61 21.82 2.27 3.74
CA PHE A 61 21.92 1.97 5.19
C PHE A 61 23.29 2.28 5.79
N ASN A 62 24.38 2.07 5.07
CA ASN A 62 25.74 2.36 5.56
C ASN A 62 26.17 3.82 5.37
N GLU A 63 25.30 4.68 4.86
CA GLU A 63 25.50 6.13 4.73
C GLU A 63 24.90 6.90 5.92
N VAL A 64 24.29 6.23 6.90
CA VAL A 64 23.80 6.89 8.12
C VAL A 64 24.98 7.47 8.90
N PRO A 65 24.89 8.75 9.35
CA PRO A 65 25.94 9.33 10.18
C PRO A 65 25.99 8.63 11.54
N VAL A 66 27.16 8.10 11.88
CA VAL A 66 27.40 7.47 13.18
C VAL A 66 28.73 7.99 13.76
N PRO A 67 28.92 7.97 15.07
CA PRO A 67 30.20 8.32 15.70
C PRO A 67 31.35 7.43 15.20
N ASP A 68 32.58 7.94 15.27
CA ASP A 68 33.77 7.18 14.93
C ASP A 68 33.84 5.85 15.71
N PHE A 69 34.32 4.79 15.04
CA PHE A 69 34.46 3.43 15.58
C PHE A 69 33.15 2.68 15.86
N TRP A 70 31.98 3.22 15.46
CA TRP A 70 30.73 2.50 15.51
C TRP A 70 30.54 1.72 14.21
N GLU A 71 29.96 0.52 14.33
CA GLU A 71 29.76 -0.38 13.19
C GLU A 71 28.33 -0.30 12.69
N VAL A 72 28.19 -0.23 11.35
CA VAL A 72 26.87 -0.29 10.68
C VAL A 72 26.79 -1.61 9.92
N SER A 73 25.77 -2.39 10.20
CA SER A 73 25.48 -3.66 9.51
C SER A 73 24.02 -3.76 9.14
N GLY A 74 23.69 -4.59 8.16
CA GLY A 74 22.32 -4.77 7.73
C GLY A 74 22.14 -5.89 6.71
N ASP A 75 20.95 -6.44 6.68
CA ASP A 75 20.51 -7.43 5.71
C ASP A 75 19.42 -6.86 4.76
N ASN A 76 18.60 -7.71 4.14
CA ASN A 76 17.53 -7.25 3.24
C ASN A 76 16.26 -6.82 3.97
N SER A 77 16.19 -6.96 5.28
CA SER A 77 15.01 -6.63 6.10
C SER A 77 15.21 -5.40 6.96
N SER A 78 16.39 -5.25 7.57
CA SER A 78 16.71 -4.17 8.50
C SER A 78 18.22 -3.97 8.64
N GLY A 79 18.60 -2.88 9.29
CA GLY A 79 20.00 -2.64 9.68
C GLY A 79 20.10 -2.26 11.16
N LYS A 80 21.31 -2.24 11.65
CA LYS A 80 21.63 -1.82 13.01
C LYS A 80 22.98 -1.11 13.09
N VAL A 81 23.11 -0.27 14.11
CA VAL A 81 24.37 0.36 14.52
C VAL A 81 24.80 -0.25 15.82
N THR A 82 26.04 -0.67 15.92
CA THR A 82 26.60 -1.30 17.13
C THR A 82 27.89 -0.60 17.58
N TYR A 83 28.13 -0.64 18.89
CA TYR A 83 29.37 -0.18 19.50
C TYR A 83 29.80 -1.21 20.55
N TYR A 84 31.00 -1.79 20.39
CA TYR A 84 31.49 -2.92 21.18
C TYR A 84 30.46 -4.06 21.31
N GLY A 85 29.77 -4.38 20.21
CA GLY A 85 28.77 -5.44 20.19
C GLY A 85 27.42 -5.08 20.79
N GLN A 86 27.29 -3.91 21.41
CA GLN A 86 25.99 -3.40 21.93
C GLN A 86 25.25 -2.65 20.84
N GLU A 87 23.97 -2.97 20.62
CA GLU A 87 23.11 -2.26 19.68
C GLU A 87 22.80 -0.86 20.21
N LYS A 88 23.08 0.16 19.39
CA LYS A 88 22.89 1.58 19.71
C LYS A 88 21.80 2.23 18.86
N ALA A 89 21.53 1.67 17.68
CA ALA A 89 20.41 2.12 16.88
C ALA A 89 19.91 1.01 15.93
N ARG A 90 18.64 1.08 15.55
CA ARG A 90 17.99 0.28 14.54
C ARG A 90 17.78 1.11 13.28
N ILE A 91 18.06 0.52 12.12
CA ILE A 91 17.82 1.13 10.82
C ILE A 91 16.60 0.46 10.20
N VAL A 92 15.54 1.23 10.02
CA VAL A 92 14.32 0.76 9.37
C VAL A 92 14.34 1.23 7.93
N TYR A 93 14.13 0.29 7.01
CA TYR A 93 14.14 0.58 5.58
C TYR A 93 12.74 0.96 5.09
N HIS A 94 12.71 1.84 4.10
CA HIS A 94 11.52 2.12 3.32
C HIS A 94 11.05 0.87 2.56
N ALA A 95 9.78 0.85 2.15
CA ALA A 95 9.18 -0.23 1.35
C ALA A 95 10.12 -0.68 0.21
N ALA A 96 10.06 -1.96 -0.14
CA ALA A 96 11.09 -2.67 -0.89
C ALA A 96 12.43 -2.71 -0.12
N SER A 97 12.38 -3.25 1.11
CA SER A 97 13.49 -3.30 2.08
C SER A 97 14.80 -3.83 1.52
N TYR A 98 14.75 -4.72 0.51
CA TYR A 98 15.93 -5.22 -0.20
C TYR A 98 16.78 -4.12 -0.87
N LYS A 99 16.21 -2.92 -1.11
CA LYS A 99 16.97 -1.74 -1.58
C LYS A 99 17.79 -1.10 -0.46
N ARG A 100 17.51 -1.43 0.80
CA ARG A 100 18.18 -0.94 2.00
C ARG A 100 18.24 0.58 2.11
N ILE A 101 17.18 1.26 1.61
CA ILE A 101 17.02 2.72 1.73
C ILE A 101 16.44 3.03 3.09
N VAL A 102 17.12 3.90 3.82
CA VAL A 102 16.73 4.28 5.18
C VAL A 102 15.47 5.15 5.14
N GLU A 103 14.44 4.73 5.87
CA GLU A 103 13.26 5.52 6.18
C GLU A 103 13.44 6.24 7.52
N ARG A 104 13.92 5.51 8.54
CA ARG A 104 14.21 6.06 9.85
C ARG A 104 15.34 5.33 10.57
N LEU A 105 16.00 6.06 11.46
CA LEU A 105 17.04 5.57 12.35
C LEU A 105 16.54 5.75 13.80
N GLU A 106 16.36 4.65 14.52
CA GLU A 106 15.85 4.60 15.88
C GLU A 106 17.02 4.45 16.88
N TRP A 107 17.37 5.52 17.58
CA TRP A 107 18.42 5.52 18.58
C TRP A 107 17.94 4.91 19.89
N LEU A 108 18.77 4.08 20.50
CA LEU A 108 18.46 3.29 21.68
C LEU A 108 19.24 3.77 22.91
N ASP A 109 18.59 3.70 24.06
CA ASP A 109 19.28 3.80 25.36
C ASP A 109 20.00 2.47 25.71
N ASP A 110 20.65 2.45 26.88
CA ASP A 110 21.38 1.25 27.35
C ASP A 110 20.46 0.07 27.72
N LYS A 111 19.13 0.29 27.78
CA LYS A 111 18.12 -0.75 28.01
C LYS A 111 17.50 -1.25 26.69
N GLY A 112 17.92 -0.70 25.54
CA GLY A 112 17.39 -1.02 24.22
C GLY A 112 16.03 -0.37 23.91
N GLN A 113 15.65 0.68 24.65
CA GLN A 113 14.44 1.46 24.40
C GLN A 113 14.74 2.61 23.43
N VAL A 114 13.81 2.91 22.53
CA VAL A 114 13.95 4.01 21.58
C VAL A 114 13.79 5.34 22.30
N VAL A 115 14.80 6.20 22.23
CA VAL A 115 14.83 7.54 22.82
C VAL A 115 14.73 8.66 21.80
N MET A 116 15.14 8.39 20.55
CA MET A 116 15.09 9.36 19.46
C MET A 116 14.94 8.64 18.13
N VAL A 117 14.20 9.24 17.19
CA VAL A 117 14.04 8.75 15.83
C VAL A 117 14.42 9.85 14.85
N GLU A 118 15.34 9.58 13.95
CA GLU A 118 15.63 10.43 12.79
C GLU A 118 14.85 9.91 11.58
N HIS A 119 14.18 10.80 10.86
CA HIS A 119 13.40 10.48 9.67
C HIS A 119 14.10 11.00 8.42
N TYR A 120 14.11 10.16 7.38
CA TYR A 120 14.77 10.46 6.11
C TYR A 120 13.78 10.48 4.95
N ASP A 121 14.15 11.15 3.86
CA ASP A 121 13.34 11.22 2.65
C ASP A 121 13.99 10.47 1.47
N GLN A 122 13.26 10.44 0.35
CA GLN A 122 13.71 9.82 -0.90
C GLN A 122 14.96 10.46 -1.52
N TYR A 123 15.39 11.62 -1.03
CA TYR A 123 16.63 12.29 -1.43
C TYR A 123 17.78 12.02 -0.46
N GLY A 124 17.53 11.28 0.62
CA GLY A 124 18.50 10.95 1.67
C GLY A 124 18.72 12.07 2.68
N ARG A 125 17.87 13.12 2.70
CA ARG A 125 17.91 14.19 3.70
C ARG A 125 17.30 13.70 5.01
N LYS A 126 17.87 14.11 6.14
CA LYS A 126 17.20 14.03 7.44
C LYS A 126 16.16 15.14 7.49
N ILE A 127 14.89 14.78 7.49
CA ILE A 127 13.78 15.73 7.42
C ILE A 127 13.12 15.99 8.77
N ALA A 128 13.25 15.08 9.72
CA ALA A 128 12.68 15.26 11.05
C ALA A 128 13.47 14.49 12.10
N VAL A 129 13.30 14.94 13.36
CA VAL A 129 13.77 14.24 14.56
C VAL A 129 12.60 14.17 15.54
N THR A 130 12.32 12.96 16.02
CA THR A 130 11.33 12.70 17.07
C THR A 130 12.04 12.31 18.35
N THR A 131 11.73 13.01 19.45
CA THR A 131 12.14 12.61 20.81
C THR A 131 11.10 11.67 21.38
N CYS A 132 11.53 10.57 21.98
CA CYS A 132 10.68 9.56 22.60
C CYS A 132 10.79 9.59 24.12
N GLY A 133 9.71 9.21 24.79
CA GLY A 133 9.68 9.02 26.25
C GLY A 133 10.09 7.61 26.65
N ASP A 134 10.07 7.35 27.96
CA ASP A 134 10.57 6.11 28.58
C ASP A 134 9.86 4.81 28.14
N GLN A 135 8.71 4.91 27.47
CA GLN A 135 7.96 3.78 26.91
C GLN A 135 7.99 3.78 25.38
N GLY A 136 8.89 4.56 24.77
CA GLY A 136 9.00 4.71 23.32
C GLY A 136 7.88 5.55 22.67
N GLN A 137 6.99 6.17 23.45
CA GLN A 137 5.97 7.08 22.94
C GLN A 137 6.60 8.36 22.41
N TYR A 138 6.10 8.86 21.29
CA TYR A 138 6.54 10.13 20.71
C TYR A 138 6.13 11.30 21.59
N LEU A 139 7.10 12.17 21.92
CA LEU A 139 6.88 13.38 22.70
C LEU A 139 6.81 14.61 21.81
N VAL A 140 7.86 14.85 21.03
CA VAL A 140 7.97 15.99 20.13
C VAL A 140 8.63 15.54 18.84
N THR A 141 8.07 15.96 17.71
CA THR A 141 8.70 15.82 16.38
C THR A 141 9.01 17.21 15.84
N THR A 142 10.26 17.46 15.48
CA THR A 142 10.70 18.68 14.81
C THR A 142 11.10 18.36 13.40
N TYR A 143 10.56 19.11 12.42
CA TYR A 143 10.83 18.99 10.99
C TYR A 143 11.75 20.12 10.54
N PHE A 144 12.71 19.82 9.65
CA PHE A 144 13.81 20.70 9.30
C PHE A 144 13.89 20.97 7.79
N GLU A 145 14.15 22.23 7.43
CA GLU A 145 14.71 22.60 6.14
C GLU A 145 16.23 22.80 6.31
N GLY A 146 17.03 21.81 5.94
CA GLY A 146 18.45 21.79 6.33
C GLY A 146 18.62 21.76 7.85
N ASP A 147 19.19 22.83 8.42
CA ASP A 147 19.35 22.99 9.87
C ASP A 147 18.29 23.93 10.50
N ILE A 148 17.34 24.42 9.70
CA ILE A 148 16.30 25.35 10.16
C ILE A 148 15.06 24.58 10.59
N GLU A 149 14.61 24.79 11.84
CA GLU A 149 13.36 24.24 12.34
C GLU A 149 12.18 24.95 11.69
N ARG A 150 11.36 24.20 10.93
CA ARG A 150 10.19 24.73 10.23
C ARG A 150 8.89 24.41 10.91
N LEU A 151 8.74 23.18 11.38
CA LEU A 151 7.53 22.72 12.03
C LEU A 151 7.88 21.87 13.24
N THR A 152 7.25 22.16 14.38
CA THR A 152 7.38 21.36 15.60
C THR A 152 6.01 20.89 16.04
N GLU A 153 5.85 19.60 16.24
CA GLU A 153 4.64 18.96 16.74
C GLU A 153 4.88 18.41 18.14
N ASN A 154 4.06 18.83 19.10
CA ASN A 154 4.02 18.25 20.44
C ASN A 154 2.92 17.19 20.49
N HIS A 155 3.31 15.91 20.58
CA HIS A 155 2.37 14.79 20.58
C HIS A 155 1.59 14.63 21.88
N GLN A 156 2.01 15.27 22.97
CA GLN A 156 1.30 15.23 24.26
C GLN A 156 0.16 16.23 24.31
N THR A 157 0.37 17.45 23.79
CA THR A 157 -0.64 18.52 23.78
C THR A 157 -1.42 18.58 22.46
N GLY A 158 -0.87 18.03 21.38
CA GLY A 158 -1.40 18.12 20.03
C GLY A 158 -1.06 19.43 19.30
N ASP A 159 -0.38 20.36 19.97
CA ASP A 159 -0.02 21.66 19.38
C ASP A 159 1.03 21.49 18.27
N LEU A 160 0.87 22.27 17.18
CA LEU A 160 1.87 22.42 16.13
C LEU A 160 2.33 23.87 16.04
N ILE A 161 3.63 24.06 15.86
CA ILE A 161 4.25 25.38 15.70
C ILE A 161 4.92 25.44 14.34
N LEU A 162 4.46 26.34 13.47
CA LEU A 162 5.01 26.56 12.13
C LEU A 162 5.77 27.88 12.09
N THR A 163 7.04 27.81 11.65
CA THR A 163 7.92 28.98 11.46
C THR A 163 8.23 29.14 9.97
N LEU A 164 7.83 30.28 9.40
CA LEU A 164 8.11 30.64 8.00
C LEU A 164 8.97 31.90 7.97
N ASP A 165 9.84 32.01 6.94
CA ASP A 165 10.68 33.18 6.77
C ASP A 165 9.85 34.45 6.63
N HIS A 166 10.25 35.49 7.33
CA HIS A 166 9.60 36.82 7.31
C HIS A 166 8.11 36.84 7.68
N GLN A 167 7.59 35.81 8.33
CA GLN A 167 6.22 35.73 8.82
C GLN A 167 6.20 35.49 10.32
N PRO A 168 5.14 35.93 11.03
CA PRO A 168 4.94 35.57 12.43
C PRO A 168 4.79 34.05 12.56
N MET A 169 5.39 33.52 13.65
CA MET A 169 5.19 32.12 14.05
C MET A 169 3.69 31.83 14.23
N ARG A 170 3.24 30.67 13.73
CA ARG A 170 1.85 30.22 13.84
C ARG A 170 1.75 29.02 14.76
N ILE A 171 0.78 29.06 15.66
CA ILE A 171 0.50 27.97 16.60
C ILE A 171 -0.89 27.43 16.28
N PHE A 172 -0.97 26.11 16.05
CA PHE A 172 -2.21 25.36 15.84
C PHE A 172 -2.47 24.47 17.04
N LYS A 173 -3.71 24.38 17.48
CA LYS A 173 -4.09 23.59 18.66
C LYS A 173 -4.19 22.08 18.40
N ASN A 174 -4.23 21.69 17.13
CA ASN A 174 -4.29 20.30 16.69
C ASN A 174 -3.91 20.18 15.22
N ARG A 175 -3.68 18.96 14.76
CA ARG A 175 -3.38 18.66 13.34
C ARG A 175 -4.50 19.11 12.39
N LEU A 176 -5.76 19.04 12.79
CA LEU A 176 -6.89 19.39 11.93
C LEU A 176 -6.86 20.88 11.55
N ASP A 177 -6.61 21.79 12.53
CA ASP A 177 -6.47 23.22 12.28
C ASP A 177 -5.27 23.53 11.37
N TYR A 178 -4.16 22.79 11.56
CA TYR A 178 -2.98 22.89 10.72
C TYR A 178 -3.26 22.44 9.27
N PHE A 179 -3.97 21.32 9.08
CA PHE A 179 -4.31 20.83 7.73
C PHE A 179 -5.24 21.77 6.99
N VAL A 180 -6.28 22.28 7.65
CA VAL A 180 -7.17 23.28 7.03
C VAL A 180 -6.41 24.54 6.66
N PHE A 181 -5.53 25.05 7.54
CA PHE A 181 -4.65 26.16 7.23
C PHE A 181 -3.76 25.85 6.01
N TYR A 182 -3.15 24.66 5.95
CA TYR A 182 -2.30 24.27 4.82
C TYR A 182 -3.08 24.26 3.50
N LEU A 183 -4.28 23.70 3.46
CA LEU A 183 -5.11 23.67 2.25
C LEU A 183 -5.48 25.09 1.77
N GLU A 184 -5.85 25.97 2.70
CA GLU A 184 -6.12 27.40 2.41
C GLU A 184 -4.84 28.14 1.97
N TYR A 185 -3.70 27.91 2.63
CA TYR A 185 -2.41 28.52 2.30
C TYR A 185 -1.93 28.14 0.90
N ARG A 186 -2.15 26.89 0.49
CA ARG A 186 -1.82 26.41 -0.85
C ARG A 186 -2.77 26.96 -1.92
N GLY A 187 -3.91 27.51 -1.54
CA GLY A 187 -4.91 28.01 -2.47
C GLY A 187 -5.57 26.91 -3.30
N PHE A 188 -5.70 25.70 -2.75
CA PHE A 188 -6.41 24.62 -3.43
C PHE A 188 -7.88 24.97 -3.61
N ASP A 189 -8.46 24.49 -4.72
CA ASP A 189 -9.90 24.49 -4.92
C ASP A 189 -10.56 23.54 -3.93
N LEU A 190 -11.30 24.11 -2.99
CA LEU A 190 -11.99 23.39 -1.91
C LEU A 190 -13.49 23.15 -2.17
N ASP A 191 -13.96 23.38 -3.41
CA ASP A 191 -15.37 23.14 -3.79
C ASP A 191 -15.74 21.66 -3.78
N GLY A 192 -14.75 20.76 -3.75
CA GLY A 192 -14.97 19.33 -3.59
C GLY A 192 -13.71 18.59 -3.21
N LEU A 193 -13.83 17.68 -2.24
CA LEU A 193 -12.81 16.75 -1.83
C LEU A 193 -13.18 15.33 -2.28
N VAL A 194 -12.17 14.56 -2.71
CA VAL A 194 -12.23 13.10 -2.78
C VAL A 194 -11.33 12.56 -1.68
N TYR A 195 -11.88 11.78 -0.77
CA TYR A 195 -11.15 11.22 0.36
C TYR A 195 -11.53 9.76 0.60
N ASN A 196 -10.67 8.99 1.25
CA ASN A 196 -10.81 7.53 1.31
C ASN A 196 -10.88 6.93 2.73
N THR A 197 -11.00 7.76 3.76
CA THR A 197 -11.20 7.29 5.13
C THR A 197 -12.23 8.14 5.88
N LEU A 198 -12.82 7.59 6.94
CA LEU A 198 -13.70 8.31 7.85
C LEU A 198 -12.93 8.88 9.07
N ALA A 199 -11.64 9.12 8.93
CA ALA A 199 -10.76 9.64 9.98
C ALA A 199 -10.46 11.14 9.76
N THR A 200 -9.19 11.52 9.59
CA THR A 200 -8.78 12.94 9.53
C THR A 200 -9.31 13.65 8.29
N SER A 201 -9.29 13.01 7.12
CA SER A 201 -9.81 13.58 5.87
C SER A 201 -11.32 13.88 5.95
N PHE A 202 -12.10 12.99 6.57
CA PHE A 202 -13.51 13.28 6.86
C PHE A 202 -13.67 14.46 7.84
N SER A 203 -12.83 14.55 8.87
CA SER A 203 -12.85 15.67 9.82
C SER A 203 -12.52 17.01 9.13
N ILE A 204 -11.62 17.01 8.14
CA ILE A 204 -11.36 18.18 7.29
C ILE A 204 -12.62 18.59 6.53
N SER A 205 -13.32 17.64 5.88
CA SER A 205 -14.57 17.90 5.17
C SER A 205 -15.60 18.56 6.10
N LEU A 206 -15.77 18.04 7.32
CA LEU A 206 -16.67 18.60 8.32
C LEU A 206 -16.27 20.02 8.74
N GLN A 207 -14.97 20.25 9.01
CA GLN A 207 -14.48 21.55 9.45
C GLN A 207 -14.61 22.61 8.35
N LEU A 208 -14.37 22.27 7.08
CA LEU A 208 -14.62 23.17 5.97
C LEU A 208 -16.12 23.56 5.89
N GLY A 209 -17.02 22.60 6.07
CA GLY A 209 -18.46 22.86 6.15
C GLY A 209 -18.82 23.79 7.31
N ASN A 210 -18.27 23.57 8.51
CA ASN A 210 -18.49 24.42 9.70
C ASN A 210 -17.93 25.85 9.51
N LYS A 211 -16.90 26.02 8.70
CA LYS A 211 -16.39 27.35 8.28
C LYS A 211 -17.26 28.02 7.21
N GLY A 212 -18.35 27.36 6.76
CA GLY A 212 -19.24 27.88 5.73
C GLY A 212 -18.70 27.73 4.29
N ILE A 213 -17.61 26.98 4.10
CA ILE A 213 -17.07 26.69 2.77
C ILE A 213 -17.96 25.61 2.14
N LYS A 214 -18.74 26.00 1.14
CA LYS A 214 -19.63 25.08 0.41
C LYS A 214 -18.80 24.10 -0.41
N GLY A 215 -19.36 22.92 -0.69
CA GLY A 215 -18.68 21.93 -1.52
C GLY A 215 -19.48 20.62 -1.65
N ARG A 216 -19.01 19.77 -2.59
CA ARG A 216 -19.53 18.42 -2.81
C ARG A 216 -18.40 17.42 -2.67
N ASP A 217 -18.27 16.86 -1.49
CA ASP A 217 -17.22 15.89 -1.20
C ASP A 217 -17.71 14.48 -1.50
N VAL A 218 -16.77 13.61 -1.87
CA VAL A 218 -16.98 12.20 -2.17
C VAL A 218 -16.09 11.35 -1.26
N LEU A 219 -16.70 10.45 -0.53
CA LEU A 219 -15.99 9.38 0.17
C LEU A 219 -15.79 8.20 -0.77
N VAL A 220 -14.58 7.73 -0.95
CA VAL A 220 -14.27 6.44 -1.57
C VAL A 220 -13.99 5.43 -0.46
N TRP A 221 -14.97 4.60 -0.13
CA TRP A 221 -14.85 3.65 0.97
C TRP A 221 -14.18 2.36 0.52
N GLN A 222 -13.00 2.07 1.06
CA GLN A 222 -12.13 0.96 0.63
C GLN A 222 -12.03 -0.17 1.66
N GLU A 223 -12.62 -0.02 2.85
CA GLU A 223 -12.60 -1.02 3.90
C GLU A 223 -13.81 -1.97 3.81
N PRO A 224 -13.71 -3.21 4.32
CA PRO A 224 -14.85 -4.12 4.38
C PRO A 224 -15.93 -3.57 5.33
N LEU A 225 -17.20 -3.89 5.04
CA LEU A 225 -18.35 -3.64 5.91
C LEU A 225 -18.79 -4.97 6.55
N HIS A 226 -18.93 -4.96 7.86
CA HIS A 226 -19.36 -6.13 8.64
C HIS A 226 -20.87 -6.07 8.95
N ASP A 227 -21.24 -6.03 10.23
CA ASP A 227 -22.65 -6.11 10.66
C ASP A 227 -23.35 -4.75 10.70
N SER A 228 -22.61 -3.66 10.67
CA SER A 228 -23.15 -2.30 10.73
C SER A 228 -22.29 -1.32 9.95
N LEU A 229 -22.86 -0.18 9.59
CA LEU A 229 -22.11 0.94 9.02
C LEU A 229 -21.29 1.66 10.10
N PRO A 230 -20.08 2.15 9.77
CA PRO A 230 -19.31 3.02 10.65
C PRO A 230 -20.12 4.26 11.11
N GLY A 231 -19.90 4.71 12.36
CA GLY A 231 -20.66 5.83 12.93
C GLY A 231 -20.59 7.11 12.10
N ASN A 232 -19.42 7.47 11.57
CA ASN A 232 -19.27 8.64 10.69
C ASN A 232 -19.97 8.45 9.33
N MET A 233 -20.09 7.24 8.81
CA MET A 233 -20.89 6.96 7.62
C MET A 233 -22.38 7.15 7.90
N GLN A 234 -22.87 6.68 9.06
CA GLN A 234 -24.24 6.93 9.49
C GLN A 234 -24.53 8.42 9.67
N LEU A 235 -23.55 9.21 10.14
CA LEU A 235 -23.66 10.66 10.26
C LEU A 235 -23.86 11.30 8.87
N ILE A 236 -23.10 10.89 7.84
CA ILE A 236 -23.28 11.35 6.46
C ILE A 236 -24.71 11.10 5.98
N LEU A 237 -25.25 9.90 6.22
CA LEU A 237 -26.60 9.52 5.76
C LEU A 237 -27.74 10.27 6.47
N LYS A 238 -27.52 10.74 7.70
CA LYS A 238 -28.53 11.41 8.53
C LYS A 238 -28.49 12.94 8.44
N SER A 239 -27.42 13.52 7.91
CA SER A 239 -27.13 14.95 7.96
C SER A 239 -26.91 15.50 6.54
N PRO A 240 -27.98 15.87 5.84
CA PRO A 240 -27.92 16.33 4.45
C PRO A 240 -27.13 17.65 4.28
N GLU A 241 -26.85 18.40 5.36
CA GLU A 241 -26.02 19.60 5.39
C GLU A 241 -24.53 19.32 5.28
N ILE A 242 -24.08 18.10 5.59
CA ILE A 242 -22.67 17.70 5.45
C ILE A 242 -22.26 17.79 3.99
N ARG A 243 -21.01 18.23 3.75
CA ARG A 243 -20.44 18.39 2.40
C ARG A 243 -20.36 17.09 1.61
N THR A 244 -20.16 15.93 2.27
CA THR A 244 -20.10 14.62 1.64
C THR A 244 -21.48 14.21 1.11
N LYS A 245 -21.58 14.07 -0.21
CA LYS A 245 -22.84 13.79 -0.92
C LYS A 245 -22.89 12.41 -1.56
N LYS A 246 -21.75 11.73 -1.70
CA LYS A 246 -21.66 10.41 -2.33
C LYS A 246 -20.62 9.56 -1.62
N ILE A 247 -20.92 8.27 -1.54
CA ILE A 247 -20.03 7.22 -1.04
C ILE A 247 -19.82 6.22 -2.18
N LEU A 248 -18.65 6.23 -2.78
CA LEU A 248 -18.27 5.30 -3.82
C LEU A 248 -17.53 4.12 -3.23
N ILE A 249 -17.89 2.91 -3.63
CA ILE A 249 -17.31 1.68 -3.07
C ILE A 249 -16.68 0.87 -4.21
N PRO A 250 -15.33 0.72 -4.23
CA PRO A 250 -14.66 -0.01 -5.29
C PRO A 250 -14.98 -1.51 -5.29
N GLN A 251 -15.06 -2.13 -4.12
CA GLN A 251 -15.29 -3.58 -4.00
C GLN A 251 -16.77 -3.93 -4.12
N ASN A 252 -17.16 -4.74 -5.12
CA ASN A 252 -18.53 -5.13 -5.38
C ASN A 252 -19.22 -5.78 -4.16
N ALA A 253 -18.52 -6.68 -3.47
CA ALA A 253 -19.07 -7.33 -2.27
C ALA A 253 -19.41 -6.32 -1.17
N THR A 254 -18.51 -5.37 -0.91
CA THR A 254 -18.69 -4.29 0.07
C THR A 254 -19.83 -3.35 -0.36
N TYR A 255 -19.93 -3.03 -1.66
CA TYR A 255 -21.03 -2.23 -2.18
C TYR A 255 -22.40 -2.90 -1.95
N HIS A 256 -22.54 -4.16 -2.29
CA HIS A 256 -23.77 -4.91 -2.03
C HIS A 256 -24.08 -5.02 -0.52
N ARG A 257 -23.04 -5.16 0.32
CA ARG A 257 -23.20 -5.16 1.76
C ARG A 257 -23.71 -3.80 2.29
N ALA A 258 -23.22 -2.70 1.77
CA ALA A 258 -23.70 -1.36 2.12
C ALA A 258 -25.21 -1.21 1.82
N LEU A 259 -25.67 -1.67 0.66
CA LEU A 259 -27.08 -1.65 0.30
C LEU A 259 -27.95 -2.52 1.22
N GLN A 260 -27.43 -3.66 1.69
CA GLN A 260 -28.13 -4.52 2.65
C GLN A 260 -28.26 -3.90 4.04
N LEU A 261 -27.30 -3.06 4.44
CA LEU A 261 -27.26 -2.40 5.75
C LEU A 261 -28.03 -1.08 5.81
N THR A 262 -28.62 -0.65 4.68
CA THR A 262 -29.28 0.66 4.54
C THR A 262 -30.70 0.53 3.99
N SER A 263 -31.53 1.52 4.26
CA SER A 263 -32.87 1.62 3.68
C SER A 263 -32.84 2.10 2.23
N GLN A 264 -33.86 1.81 1.47
CA GLN A 264 -33.92 2.08 0.02
C GLN A 264 -33.73 3.57 -0.33
N ASP A 265 -34.25 4.47 0.51
CA ASP A 265 -34.05 5.92 0.34
C ASP A 265 -32.61 6.38 0.49
N GLN A 266 -31.78 5.63 1.25
CA GLN A 266 -30.36 5.90 1.44
C GLN A 266 -29.49 5.32 0.31
N HIS A 267 -30.00 4.44 -0.54
CA HIS A 267 -29.23 3.82 -1.61
C HIS A 267 -28.67 4.85 -2.60
N SER A 268 -29.31 6.01 -2.76
CA SER A 268 -28.83 7.10 -3.61
C SER A 268 -27.49 7.69 -3.18
N TYR A 269 -27.12 7.55 -1.89
CA TYR A 269 -25.80 7.95 -1.40
C TYR A 269 -24.68 7.04 -1.89
N PHE A 270 -24.96 5.76 -2.18
CA PHE A 270 -23.95 4.78 -2.55
C PHE A 270 -23.82 4.64 -4.06
N GLY A 271 -22.62 4.33 -4.51
CA GLY A 271 -22.33 3.97 -5.90
C GLY A 271 -21.17 2.97 -5.99
N PRO A 272 -21.21 2.04 -6.97
CA PRO A 272 -20.05 1.19 -7.23
C PRO A 272 -18.95 2.01 -7.91
N LEU A 273 -17.68 1.71 -7.67
CA LEU A 273 -16.55 2.37 -8.36
C LEU A 273 -15.72 1.37 -9.16
N GLY A 274 -15.08 0.42 -8.52
CA GLY A 274 -14.09 -0.49 -9.09
C GLY A 274 -12.67 0.05 -8.98
N TYR A 275 -11.71 -0.69 -9.58
CA TYR A 275 -10.32 -0.32 -9.70
C TYR A 275 -9.81 -0.53 -11.11
N LEU A 276 -8.75 0.18 -11.48
CA LEU A 276 -7.92 -0.11 -12.64
C LEU A 276 -6.62 -0.76 -12.19
N TYR A 277 -6.13 -1.70 -12.99
CA TYR A 277 -4.85 -2.38 -12.77
C TYR A 277 -3.99 -2.31 -14.03
N ASP A 278 -2.68 -2.30 -13.85
CA ASP A 278 -1.72 -2.26 -14.97
C ASP A 278 -1.50 -3.66 -15.54
N PHE A 279 -2.51 -4.17 -16.23
CA PHE A 279 -2.43 -5.50 -16.85
C PHE A 279 -1.37 -5.56 -17.94
N LYS A 280 -0.48 -6.56 -17.83
CA LYS A 280 0.53 -6.87 -18.83
C LYS A 280 -0.02 -7.85 -19.86
N VAL A 281 0.36 -7.67 -21.11
CA VAL A 281 -0.05 -8.60 -22.17
C VAL A 281 0.58 -9.97 -21.93
N LYS A 282 -0.24 -11.03 -22.02
CA LYS A 282 0.17 -12.42 -21.92
C LYS A 282 0.02 -13.10 -23.26
N ASP A 283 1.12 -13.21 -24.01
CA ASP A 283 1.12 -13.72 -25.37
C ASP A 283 1.27 -15.26 -25.46
N ASP A 284 1.88 -15.87 -24.42
CA ASP A 284 2.23 -17.29 -24.44
C ASP A 284 1.78 -17.98 -23.14
N ILE A 285 0.99 -19.03 -23.27
CA ILE A 285 0.50 -19.84 -22.15
C ILE A 285 1.34 -21.11 -22.09
N ARG A 286 2.17 -21.21 -21.06
CA ARG A 286 3.09 -22.32 -20.83
C ARG A 286 2.58 -23.19 -19.68
N LYS A 287 2.85 -24.49 -19.77
CA LYS A 287 2.58 -25.42 -18.67
C LYS A 287 3.65 -25.30 -17.59
N ASP A 288 3.65 -24.16 -16.88
CA ASP A 288 4.56 -23.90 -15.77
C ASP A 288 3.86 -23.19 -14.61
N ALA A 289 4.38 -23.42 -13.42
CA ALA A 289 3.91 -22.81 -12.18
C ALA A 289 5.07 -22.12 -11.47
N PHE A 290 4.88 -20.88 -11.05
CA PHE A 290 5.87 -20.07 -10.36
C PHE A 290 5.54 -20.00 -8.87
N VAL A 291 6.55 -20.15 -8.01
CA VAL A 291 6.51 -19.93 -6.57
C VAL A 291 7.66 -19.01 -6.20
N LEU A 292 7.36 -17.92 -5.48
CA LEU A 292 8.40 -17.08 -4.87
C LEU A 292 8.30 -17.22 -3.34
N THR A 293 9.40 -17.60 -2.71
CA THR A 293 9.44 -17.87 -1.27
C THR A 293 10.63 -17.20 -0.58
N ASN A 294 10.55 -17.05 0.72
CA ASN A 294 11.64 -16.65 1.62
C ASN A 294 11.98 -17.75 2.64
N SER A 295 11.37 -18.93 2.50
CA SER A 295 11.59 -20.08 3.38
C SER A 295 11.44 -21.39 2.60
N ASP A 296 11.77 -22.51 3.23
CA ASP A 296 11.53 -23.86 2.70
C ASP A 296 10.15 -24.44 3.09
N GLN A 297 9.33 -23.64 3.80
CA GLN A 297 7.96 -24.01 4.19
C GLN A 297 7.01 -23.68 3.03
N ILE A 298 6.95 -24.60 2.07
CA ILE A 298 6.09 -24.50 0.87
C ILE A 298 5.09 -25.66 0.94
N GLU A 299 3.81 -25.31 1.10
CA GLU A 299 2.73 -26.28 1.29
C GLU A 299 2.58 -27.18 0.06
N ALA A 300 2.51 -28.50 0.30
CA ALA A 300 2.22 -29.53 -0.70
C ALA A 300 3.12 -29.54 -1.95
N LEU A 301 4.27 -28.81 -1.99
CA LEU A 301 5.10 -28.69 -3.19
C LEU A 301 5.48 -30.08 -3.76
N THR A 302 5.95 -31.00 -2.92
CA THR A 302 6.33 -32.35 -3.36
C THR A 302 5.16 -33.09 -4.01
N TYR A 303 3.98 -33.05 -3.38
CA TYR A 303 2.79 -33.69 -3.91
C TYR A 303 2.39 -33.14 -5.28
N LEU A 304 2.40 -31.80 -5.43
CA LEU A 304 2.08 -31.14 -6.70
C LEU A 304 3.07 -31.52 -7.82
N VAL A 305 4.36 -31.52 -7.49
CA VAL A 305 5.43 -31.88 -8.46
C VAL A 305 5.29 -33.31 -8.94
N GLU A 306 5.00 -34.26 -8.04
CA GLU A 306 4.85 -35.69 -8.38
C GLU A 306 3.58 -36.00 -9.19
N ASN A 307 2.47 -35.25 -8.93
CA ASN A 307 1.21 -35.48 -9.59
C ASN A 307 1.00 -34.63 -10.86
N LEU A 308 1.93 -33.71 -11.16
CA LEU A 308 1.92 -32.85 -12.34
C LEU A 308 3.24 -32.92 -13.15
N PRO A 309 3.66 -34.10 -13.63
CA PRO A 309 4.97 -34.28 -14.26
C PRO A 309 5.16 -33.48 -15.57
N ASN A 310 4.06 -33.04 -16.20
CA ASN A 310 4.08 -32.22 -17.42
C ASN A 310 4.02 -30.70 -17.14
N VAL A 311 4.04 -30.28 -15.87
CA VAL A 311 4.08 -28.87 -15.46
C VAL A 311 5.47 -28.57 -14.92
N THR A 312 6.12 -27.51 -15.42
CA THR A 312 7.43 -27.08 -14.89
C THR A 312 7.23 -26.19 -13.66
N PHE A 313 7.75 -26.59 -12.53
CA PHE A 313 7.71 -25.80 -11.29
C PHE A 313 8.96 -24.93 -11.19
N ARG A 314 8.79 -23.61 -11.23
CA ARG A 314 9.84 -22.60 -11.06
C ARG A 314 9.79 -22.07 -9.65
N VAL A 315 10.66 -22.59 -8.80
CA VAL A 315 10.72 -22.21 -7.37
C VAL A 315 11.88 -21.25 -7.16
N ALA A 316 11.58 -20.05 -6.70
CA ALA A 316 12.56 -18.98 -6.52
C ALA A 316 12.63 -18.51 -5.07
N ALA A 317 13.82 -18.19 -4.59
CA ALA A 317 14.07 -17.62 -3.29
C ALA A 317 14.99 -16.40 -3.37
N LEU A 318 14.72 -15.36 -2.56
CA LEU A 318 15.54 -14.15 -2.48
C LEU A 318 16.89 -14.40 -1.76
N THR A 319 16.98 -15.50 -1.02
CA THR A 319 18.13 -15.90 -0.23
C THR A 319 18.64 -17.28 -0.69
N GLU A 320 19.63 -17.81 -0.02
CA GLU A 320 20.05 -19.19 -0.19
C GLU A 320 18.91 -20.15 0.19
N MET A 321 18.83 -21.27 -0.54
CA MET A 321 17.86 -22.31 -0.29
C MET A 321 18.41 -23.34 0.70
N SER A 322 17.56 -23.88 1.56
CA SER A 322 17.92 -25.00 2.45
C SER A 322 18.27 -26.26 1.67
N ALA A 323 18.97 -27.18 2.31
CA ALA A 323 19.28 -28.49 1.72
C ALA A 323 17.99 -29.27 1.35
N SER A 324 16.91 -29.11 2.12
CA SER A 324 15.60 -29.68 1.82
C SER A 324 15.05 -29.16 0.50
N LEU A 325 15.01 -27.85 0.32
CA LEU A 325 14.50 -27.23 -0.92
C LEU A 325 15.42 -27.54 -2.12
N LEU A 326 16.74 -27.52 -1.93
CA LEU A 326 17.70 -27.90 -2.97
C LEU A 326 17.53 -29.37 -3.43
N SER A 327 17.11 -30.26 -2.54
CA SER A 327 16.86 -31.66 -2.90
C SER A 327 15.74 -31.86 -3.92
N MET A 328 14.88 -30.85 -4.12
CA MET A 328 13.80 -30.87 -5.12
C MET A 328 14.34 -30.88 -6.57
N VAL A 329 15.61 -30.58 -6.81
CA VAL A 329 16.24 -30.70 -8.14
C VAL A 329 16.23 -32.13 -8.68
N ARG A 330 16.00 -33.14 -7.81
CA ARG A 330 15.83 -34.55 -8.24
C ARG A 330 14.62 -34.77 -9.15
N TYR A 331 13.63 -33.87 -9.11
CA TYR A 331 12.47 -33.94 -9.98
C TYR A 331 12.75 -33.21 -11.31
N PRO A 332 12.59 -33.89 -12.47
CA PRO A 332 12.96 -33.33 -13.78
C PRO A 332 12.10 -32.13 -14.19
N ASN A 333 10.96 -31.94 -13.55
CA ASN A 333 10.03 -30.83 -13.78
C ASN A 333 10.20 -29.68 -12.74
N VAL A 334 11.29 -29.66 -11.96
CA VAL A 334 11.58 -28.58 -11.00
C VAL A 334 12.79 -27.77 -11.43
N VAL A 335 12.67 -26.46 -11.43
CA VAL A 335 13.76 -25.51 -11.67
C VAL A 335 13.88 -24.57 -10.48
N LEU A 336 15.05 -24.58 -9.82
CA LEU A 336 15.30 -23.77 -8.63
C LEU A 336 16.10 -22.51 -8.98
N TYR A 337 15.72 -21.38 -8.37
CA TYR A 337 16.38 -20.08 -8.50
C TYR A 337 16.71 -19.54 -7.11
N GLN A 338 17.90 -19.84 -6.58
CA GLN A 338 18.38 -19.28 -5.31
C GLN A 338 19.00 -17.91 -5.53
N ASN A 339 18.92 -17.02 -4.53
CA ASN A 339 19.45 -15.65 -4.60
C ASN A 339 18.96 -14.91 -5.86
N ILE A 340 17.65 -15.07 -6.20
CA ILE A 340 17.10 -14.56 -7.44
C ILE A 340 17.13 -13.04 -7.51
N SER A 341 17.57 -12.48 -8.66
CA SER A 341 17.57 -11.04 -8.89
C SER A 341 16.17 -10.52 -9.24
N GLN A 342 15.95 -9.20 -9.07
CA GLN A 342 14.69 -8.55 -9.41
C GLN A 342 14.36 -8.65 -10.91
N GLU A 343 15.36 -8.57 -11.76
CA GLU A 343 15.22 -8.73 -13.21
C GLU A 343 14.71 -10.13 -13.54
N ARG A 344 15.27 -11.15 -12.89
CA ARG A 344 14.85 -12.53 -13.11
C ARG A 344 13.46 -12.82 -12.58
N ILE A 345 13.05 -12.20 -11.46
CA ILE A 345 11.66 -12.27 -10.98
C ILE A 345 10.70 -11.68 -12.03
N LYS A 346 11.01 -10.51 -12.60
CA LYS A 346 10.20 -9.90 -13.67
C LYS A 346 10.09 -10.80 -14.91
N GLU A 347 11.17 -11.47 -15.28
CA GLU A 347 11.13 -12.44 -16.39
C GLU A 347 10.23 -13.63 -16.06
N LEU A 348 10.33 -14.21 -14.84
CA LEU A 348 9.46 -15.31 -14.43
C LEU A 348 7.99 -14.91 -14.36
N LEU A 349 7.69 -13.71 -13.86
CA LEU A 349 6.34 -13.16 -13.89
C LEU A 349 5.78 -13.07 -15.32
N LYS A 350 6.60 -12.63 -16.28
CA LYS A 350 6.19 -12.50 -17.69
C LYS A 350 5.94 -13.86 -18.35
N VAL A 351 6.79 -14.84 -18.09
CA VAL A 351 6.72 -16.14 -18.83
C VAL A 351 5.80 -17.16 -18.15
N SER A 352 5.65 -17.16 -16.84
CA SER A 352 4.88 -18.16 -16.12
C SER A 352 3.37 -17.92 -16.25
N SER A 353 2.60 -19.01 -16.35
CA SER A 353 1.14 -18.93 -16.54
C SER A 353 0.38 -19.11 -15.24
N ILE A 354 0.91 -19.85 -14.29
CA ILE A 354 0.32 -20.04 -12.96
C ILE A 354 1.27 -19.49 -11.91
N TYR A 355 0.72 -18.81 -10.91
CA TYR A 355 1.39 -18.51 -9.64
C TYR A 355 0.76 -19.34 -8.53
N LEU A 356 1.60 -20.01 -7.73
CA LEU A 356 1.17 -20.78 -6.56
C LEU A 356 1.50 -20.00 -5.29
N ASP A 357 0.47 -19.51 -4.63
CA ASP A 357 0.55 -18.81 -3.35
C ASP A 357 0.45 -19.82 -2.20
N ILE A 358 1.49 -20.66 -2.08
CA ILE A 358 1.56 -21.81 -1.19
C ILE A 358 2.73 -21.77 -0.20
N ASN A 359 3.46 -20.65 -0.12
CA ASN A 359 4.48 -20.48 0.90
C ASN A 359 3.86 -20.00 2.21
N HIS A 360 4.36 -20.53 3.32
CA HIS A 360 4.01 -20.05 4.65
C HIS A 360 4.69 -18.70 4.93
N TYR A 361 4.28 -18.01 6.01
CA TYR A 361 4.74 -16.71 6.46
C TYR A 361 4.28 -15.55 5.56
N ALA A 362 4.99 -14.41 5.63
CA ALA A 362 4.60 -13.20 4.94
C ALA A 362 4.78 -13.29 3.41
N GLU A 363 3.93 -12.58 2.69
CA GLU A 363 4.04 -12.41 1.24
C GLU A 363 5.40 -11.83 0.84
N VAL A 364 6.01 -12.40 -0.18
CA VAL A 364 7.30 -11.92 -0.68
C VAL A 364 7.08 -10.83 -1.72
N GLN A 365 7.45 -9.60 -1.37
CA GLN A 365 7.49 -8.44 -2.29
C GLN A 365 6.19 -8.10 -3.03
N GLY A 366 5.02 -8.38 -2.46
CA GLY A 366 3.74 -8.14 -3.11
C GLY A 366 3.60 -8.94 -4.42
N ILE A 367 4.07 -10.18 -4.42
CA ILE A 367 4.14 -11.00 -5.63
C ILE A 367 2.77 -11.44 -6.13
N VAL A 368 1.78 -11.62 -5.24
CA VAL A 368 0.42 -12.03 -5.60
C VAL A 368 -0.21 -11.00 -6.54
N ARG A 369 -0.12 -9.70 -6.19
CA ARG A 369 -0.57 -8.63 -7.07
C ARG A 369 0.18 -8.60 -8.39
N LYS A 370 1.51 -8.74 -8.37
CA LYS A 370 2.32 -8.75 -9.59
C LYS A 370 1.93 -9.93 -10.51
N ALA A 371 1.68 -11.11 -9.94
CA ALA A 371 1.19 -12.26 -10.69
C ALA A 371 -0.18 -11.98 -11.32
N PHE A 372 -1.10 -11.34 -10.57
CA PHE A 372 -2.40 -10.90 -11.07
C PHE A 372 -2.27 -9.91 -12.24
N GLU A 373 -1.44 -8.87 -12.12
CA GLU A 373 -1.21 -7.88 -13.19
C GLU A 373 -0.54 -8.51 -14.43
N HIS A 374 0.23 -9.60 -14.25
CA HIS A 374 0.78 -10.40 -15.36
C HIS A 374 -0.20 -11.47 -15.88
N GLN A 375 -1.46 -11.41 -15.47
CA GLN A 375 -2.51 -12.33 -15.85
C GLN A 375 -2.17 -13.81 -15.59
N GLN A 376 -1.36 -14.10 -14.57
CA GLN A 376 -1.16 -15.46 -14.11
C GLN A 376 -2.39 -15.92 -13.34
N VAL A 377 -2.81 -17.18 -13.53
CA VAL A 377 -3.84 -17.78 -12.68
C VAL A 377 -3.23 -18.08 -11.33
N ILE A 378 -3.81 -17.53 -10.26
CA ILE A 378 -3.29 -17.69 -8.90
C ILE A 378 -4.09 -18.77 -8.18
N LEU A 379 -3.38 -19.74 -7.59
CA LEU A 379 -3.97 -20.80 -6.75
C LEU A 379 -3.31 -20.76 -5.37
N ALA A 380 -4.11 -21.00 -4.32
CA ALA A 380 -3.63 -21.00 -2.93
C ALA A 380 -4.38 -22.02 -2.08
N PHE A 381 -3.76 -22.42 -0.96
CA PHE A 381 -4.52 -23.00 0.14
C PHE A 381 -5.06 -21.91 1.06
N SER A 382 -6.20 -22.14 1.69
CA SER A 382 -6.86 -21.14 2.53
C SER A 382 -5.99 -20.62 3.68
N HIS A 383 -5.04 -21.42 4.17
CA HIS A 383 -4.13 -21.11 5.26
C HIS A 383 -2.75 -20.53 4.80
N THR A 384 -2.44 -20.54 3.49
CA THR A 384 -1.24 -19.90 2.93
C THR A 384 -1.58 -18.65 2.11
N LEU A 385 -2.86 -18.38 1.90
CA LEU A 385 -3.38 -17.30 1.08
C LEU A 385 -2.98 -15.92 1.63
N HIS A 386 -2.26 -15.13 0.84
CA HIS A 386 -1.79 -13.80 1.25
C HIS A 386 -2.76 -12.68 0.87
N ASP A 387 -3.37 -12.73 -0.31
CA ASP A 387 -4.28 -11.66 -0.74
C ASP A 387 -5.49 -12.22 -1.51
N ARG A 388 -6.60 -12.41 -0.80
CA ARG A 388 -7.85 -12.97 -1.35
C ARG A 388 -8.45 -12.11 -2.45
N HIS A 389 -8.13 -10.83 -2.50
CA HIS A 389 -8.71 -9.89 -3.45
C HIS A 389 -8.41 -10.27 -4.91
N PHE A 390 -7.26 -10.89 -5.15
CA PHE A 390 -6.78 -11.25 -6.47
C PHE A 390 -7.01 -12.70 -6.87
N LEU A 391 -7.71 -13.50 -6.09
CA LEU A 391 -7.97 -14.91 -6.39
C LEU A 391 -9.44 -15.17 -6.64
N ALA A 392 -9.74 -15.97 -7.67
CA ALA A 392 -11.07 -16.54 -7.84
C ALA A 392 -11.37 -17.56 -6.72
N GLN A 393 -12.59 -17.61 -6.23
CA GLN A 393 -12.97 -18.55 -5.17
C GLN A 393 -12.70 -20.02 -5.54
N ALA A 394 -12.85 -20.39 -6.81
CA ALA A 394 -12.57 -21.73 -7.32
C ALA A 394 -11.08 -22.14 -7.26
N ASN A 395 -10.18 -21.18 -7.01
CA ASN A 395 -8.73 -21.39 -6.94
C ASN A 395 -8.20 -21.36 -5.49
N ILE A 396 -9.09 -21.39 -4.49
CA ILE A 396 -8.75 -21.43 -3.06
C ILE A 396 -9.16 -22.77 -2.51
N PHE A 397 -8.21 -23.53 -1.95
CA PHE A 397 -8.40 -24.91 -1.48
C PHE A 397 -8.20 -24.98 0.03
N ASP A 398 -8.97 -25.83 0.69
CA ASP A 398 -8.75 -26.13 2.11
C ASP A 398 -7.52 -27.02 2.30
N GLN A 399 -6.97 -27.01 3.50
CA GLN A 399 -5.87 -27.90 3.86
C GLN A 399 -6.27 -29.38 3.65
N GLY A 400 -5.37 -30.17 3.06
CA GLY A 400 -5.65 -31.57 2.73
C GLY A 400 -6.38 -31.75 1.40
N LYS A 401 -6.53 -30.69 0.58
CA LYS A 401 -7.18 -30.71 -0.72
C LYS A 401 -6.17 -30.55 -1.89
N GLU A 402 -4.98 -31.10 -1.75
CA GLU A 402 -3.91 -31.04 -2.75
C GLU A 402 -4.36 -31.70 -4.07
N ALA A 403 -5.14 -32.78 -4.00
CA ALA A 403 -5.67 -33.47 -5.18
C ALA A 403 -6.64 -32.58 -5.97
N ASP A 404 -7.45 -31.76 -5.28
CA ASP A 404 -8.38 -30.82 -5.93
C ASP A 404 -7.59 -29.70 -6.62
N MET A 405 -6.49 -29.20 -6.04
CA MET A 405 -5.58 -28.24 -6.68
C MET A 405 -4.91 -28.85 -7.92
N VAL A 406 -4.45 -30.09 -7.86
CA VAL A 406 -3.91 -30.81 -9.03
C VAL A 406 -4.94 -30.89 -10.15
N ALA A 407 -6.17 -31.31 -9.84
CA ALA A 407 -7.26 -31.39 -10.84
C ALA A 407 -7.55 -30.02 -11.46
N ARG A 408 -7.56 -28.95 -10.66
CA ARG A 408 -7.78 -27.57 -11.16
C ARG A 408 -6.65 -27.10 -12.07
N ILE A 409 -5.39 -27.38 -11.74
CA ILE A 409 -4.24 -27.05 -12.61
C ILE A 409 -4.33 -27.80 -13.94
N GLN A 410 -4.70 -29.08 -13.89
CA GLN A 410 -4.91 -29.89 -15.10
C GLN A 410 -6.03 -29.32 -15.97
N GLU A 411 -7.17 -28.94 -15.38
CA GLU A 411 -8.30 -28.32 -16.07
C GLU A 411 -7.88 -27.02 -16.76
N ILE A 412 -7.17 -26.11 -16.05
CA ILE A 412 -6.67 -24.84 -16.58
C ILE A 412 -5.79 -25.08 -17.82
N TYR A 413 -4.95 -26.12 -17.80
CA TYR A 413 -4.04 -26.42 -18.89
C TYR A 413 -4.63 -27.34 -19.99
N GLN A 414 -5.90 -27.73 -19.93
CA GLN A 414 -6.55 -28.48 -21.00
C GLN A 414 -6.70 -27.68 -22.28
N SER A 415 -7.00 -26.36 -22.16
CA SER A 415 -7.16 -25.48 -23.31
C SER A 415 -6.80 -24.04 -22.98
N VAL A 416 -6.54 -23.25 -24.01
CA VAL A 416 -6.36 -21.79 -23.91
C VAL A 416 -7.60 -21.11 -23.35
N ASP A 417 -8.78 -21.62 -23.70
CA ASP A 417 -10.06 -21.05 -23.27
C ASP A 417 -10.29 -21.27 -21.77
N ASN A 418 -9.96 -22.45 -21.22
CA ASN A 418 -10.02 -22.71 -19.78
C ASN A 418 -9.08 -21.76 -19.00
N TYR A 419 -7.89 -21.52 -19.52
CA TYR A 419 -6.96 -20.58 -18.93
C TYR A 419 -7.52 -19.16 -18.90
N ARG A 420 -8.04 -18.68 -20.04
CA ARG A 420 -8.63 -17.35 -20.16
C ARG A 420 -9.85 -17.18 -19.27
N GLU A 421 -10.68 -18.21 -19.15
CA GLU A 421 -11.82 -18.20 -18.24
C GLU A 421 -11.36 -18.10 -16.77
N ALA A 422 -10.34 -18.83 -16.37
CA ALA A 422 -9.78 -18.75 -15.01
C ALA A 422 -9.22 -17.34 -14.70
N VAL A 423 -8.53 -16.72 -15.66
CA VAL A 423 -8.06 -15.32 -15.55
C VAL A 423 -9.26 -14.36 -15.45
N ALA A 424 -10.29 -14.52 -16.29
CA ALA A 424 -11.48 -13.67 -16.27
C ALA A 424 -12.22 -13.74 -14.91
N GLN A 425 -12.35 -14.94 -14.33
CA GLN A 425 -12.95 -15.14 -13.01
C GLN A 425 -12.16 -14.39 -11.92
N GLN A 426 -10.83 -14.42 -12.00
CA GLN A 426 -9.93 -13.72 -11.09
C GLN A 426 -10.04 -12.19 -11.24
N ILE A 427 -10.10 -11.67 -12.46
CA ILE A 427 -10.33 -10.25 -12.77
C ILE A 427 -11.69 -9.79 -12.23
N ALA A 428 -12.74 -10.57 -12.42
CA ALA A 428 -14.08 -10.26 -11.89
C ALA A 428 -14.09 -10.17 -10.34
N GLN A 429 -13.35 -11.06 -9.67
CA GLN A 429 -13.22 -11.05 -8.20
C GLN A 429 -12.52 -9.78 -7.69
N SER A 430 -11.53 -9.24 -8.41
CA SER A 430 -10.76 -8.06 -8.02
C SER A 430 -11.52 -6.75 -8.14
N SER A 431 -12.77 -6.76 -8.60
CA SER A 431 -13.56 -5.56 -8.91
C SER A 431 -12.90 -4.65 -9.95
N SER A 432 -12.09 -5.21 -10.84
CA SER A 432 -11.50 -4.50 -11.96
C SER A 432 -12.59 -3.99 -12.91
N VAL A 433 -12.40 -2.77 -13.43
CA VAL A 433 -13.29 -2.15 -14.40
C VAL A 433 -12.48 -1.48 -15.51
N GLU A 434 -13.12 -1.23 -16.65
CA GLU A 434 -12.52 -0.47 -17.75
C GLU A 434 -12.41 1.03 -17.39
N PRO A 435 -11.41 1.77 -17.92
CA PRO A 435 -11.21 3.18 -17.64
C PRO A 435 -12.45 4.05 -17.87
N ALA A 436 -13.20 3.77 -18.94
CA ALA A 436 -14.44 4.49 -19.26
C ALA A 436 -15.53 4.28 -18.19
N VAL A 437 -15.63 3.07 -17.63
CA VAL A 437 -16.59 2.73 -16.57
C VAL A 437 -16.21 3.43 -15.26
N PHE A 438 -14.94 3.37 -14.88
CA PHE A 438 -14.44 4.09 -13.70
C PHE A 438 -14.69 5.58 -13.81
N LYS A 439 -14.34 6.16 -14.98
CA LYS A 439 -14.57 7.57 -15.27
C LYS A 439 -16.04 7.98 -15.09
N ALA A 440 -16.95 7.23 -15.73
CA ALA A 440 -18.39 7.53 -15.63
C ALA A 440 -18.90 7.49 -14.18
N ARG A 441 -18.52 6.45 -13.42
CA ARG A 441 -18.91 6.27 -12.02
C ARG A 441 -18.36 7.37 -11.11
N LEU A 442 -17.11 7.76 -11.28
CA LEU A 442 -16.50 8.83 -10.52
C LEU A 442 -17.14 10.19 -10.88
N GLN A 443 -17.39 10.47 -12.17
CA GLN A 443 -18.06 11.69 -12.62
C GLN A 443 -19.47 11.81 -12.03
N GLU A 444 -20.25 10.74 -12.00
CA GLU A 444 -21.56 10.71 -11.33
C GLU A 444 -21.41 11.05 -9.84
N GLY A 445 -20.38 10.49 -9.17
CA GLY A 445 -20.09 10.76 -7.76
C GLY A 445 -19.81 12.23 -7.48
N ILE A 446 -18.95 12.86 -8.28
CA ILE A 446 -18.55 14.27 -8.12
C ILE A 446 -19.62 15.26 -8.65
N GLY A 447 -20.70 14.77 -9.24
CA GLY A 447 -21.85 15.61 -9.66
C GLY A 447 -21.66 16.32 -10.99
N GLY A 448 -20.87 15.76 -11.89
CA GLY A 448 -20.80 16.19 -13.28
C GLY A 448 -22.10 15.81 -14.00
N HIS A 449 -22.99 16.76 -14.20
CA HIS A 449 -23.96 16.62 -15.28
C HIS A 449 -23.18 16.74 -16.58
N SER A 450 -23.20 15.69 -17.38
CA SER A 450 -22.88 15.81 -18.81
C SER A 450 -23.77 16.92 -19.38
N GLU A 451 -23.14 18.03 -19.82
CA GLU A 451 -23.76 18.94 -20.78
C GLU A 451 -23.99 18.21 -22.11
#